data_6d8594e8a2c4785f2085f67dcedc757b
#
_entry.id   6d8594e8a2c4785f2085f67dcedc757b
#
_cell.length_a   1.000
_cell.length_b   1.000
_cell.length_c   1.000
_cell.angle_alpha   90.00
_cell.angle_beta   90.00
_cell.angle_gamma   90.00
#
_symmetry.space_group_name_H-M   'P 1'
#
loop_
_entity.id
_entity.type
_entity.pdbx_description
1 polymer ?
#
loop_
_entity_poly.entity_id
_entity_poly.type
_entity_poly.pdbx_seq_one_letter_code
_entity_poly.pdbx_strand_id
1 'polypeptide(L)'
;MRFFRISTIKTSSAWFALCGGVIFLFAFFFGGSLVGFAQSSNTELANIVKQIQEAIARGGSEEESAELQKKLFNAQVSQSVEVKVTPEYPGPNEDVTIDIVSYQTDLQRAKITWESGGKVLSSGFGVVKQSIRTKNVGEKISLAITIRTYEGLYITKSVSVLPLDLEMQWEASTYTPPFYRGKALPSPRSEIKVVALPNFTDANKKRVSDKDLVYVWRAQNGTILNQGYGKNFAYTLAPDGVGFERPVDVEVSSLNNALRAKKRFFITSFSPMIQLYEDNPLLGIVYDQTLKQEVVLLNDEIAVRGEPFFFSRAQKDTGKLTYQWAQNGKRVGNETESGIIFRQEVDQESEADNSSRIDLSIKNLENVFEGAARSFVVRFNKTQPSF
;
A
#
# COMPACT_ATOMS: atom_id res chain seq x y z
N MET A 1 -82.58 1.23 -32.00
CA MET A 1 -82.13 2.23 -33.01
C MET A 1 -81.08 3.08 -32.45
N ARG A 2 -79.78 2.80 -32.80
CA ARG A 2 -78.68 3.73 -33.06
C ARG A 2 -77.41 2.93 -33.25
N PHE A 3 -76.94 2.97 -34.44
CA PHE A 3 -75.67 2.38 -34.89
C PHE A 3 -74.49 3.07 -34.20
N PHE A 4 -73.51 2.29 -33.73
CA PHE A 4 -72.23 2.79 -33.46
C PHE A 4 -71.16 2.10 -34.36
N ARG A 5 -70.52 2.92 -35.10
CA ARG A 5 -69.49 2.63 -36.10
C ARG A 5 -68.18 2.26 -35.38
N ILE A 6 -67.67 1.11 -35.67
CA ILE A 6 -66.30 0.70 -35.21
C ILE A 6 -65.30 1.34 -36.15
N SER A 7 -64.49 2.27 -35.68
CA SER A 7 -63.33 2.80 -36.38
C SER A 7 -62.14 1.98 -36.03
N THR A 8 -61.50 1.42 -37.04
CA THR A 8 -60.22 0.75 -37.02
C THR A 8 -59.12 1.67 -36.49
N ILE A 9 -58.54 1.35 -35.32
CA ILE A 9 -57.34 2.01 -34.82
C ILE A 9 -56.14 1.24 -35.36
N LYS A 10 -55.32 1.94 -36.16
CA LYS A 10 -54.01 1.51 -36.60
C LYS A 10 -53.07 1.31 -35.40
N THR A 11 -52.68 0.10 -35.17
CA THR A 11 -51.60 -0.26 -34.23
C THR A 11 -50.27 -0.10 -34.92
N SER A 12 -49.59 1.04 -34.79
CA SER A 12 -48.19 1.18 -35.20
C SER A 12 -47.46 2.36 -34.54
N SER A 13 -47.48 2.50 -33.23
CA SER A 13 -46.58 3.48 -32.60
C SER A 13 -46.21 3.22 -31.11
N ALA A 14 -46.55 2.06 -30.55
CA ALA A 14 -46.30 1.79 -29.14
C ALA A 14 -45.02 0.95 -28.87
N TRP A 15 -44.35 0.45 -29.87
CA TRP A 15 -43.12 -0.37 -29.68
C TRP A 15 -41.81 0.42 -29.76
N PHE A 16 -41.83 1.67 -30.20
CA PHE A 16 -40.61 2.50 -30.36
C PHE A 16 -40.17 3.26 -29.10
N ALA A 17 -41.01 3.32 -28.05
CA ALA A 17 -40.66 4.06 -26.84
C ALA A 17 -39.86 3.25 -25.79
N LEU A 18 -39.76 1.93 -25.94
CA LEU A 18 -39.04 1.06 -24.98
C LEU A 18 -37.56 0.87 -25.27
N CYS A 19 -37.11 1.08 -26.51
CA CYS A 19 -35.70 0.97 -26.86
C CYS A 19 -34.88 2.24 -26.59
N GLY A 20 -35.48 3.40 -26.48
CA GLY A 20 -34.80 4.67 -26.23
C GLY A 20 -34.37 4.90 -24.75
N GLY A 21 -35.03 4.22 -23.81
CA GLY A 21 -34.82 4.42 -22.37
C GLY A 21 -33.66 3.66 -21.78
N VAL A 22 -33.19 2.59 -22.43
CA VAL A 22 -32.11 1.73 -21.90
C VAL A 22 -30.72 2.26 -22.23
N ILE A 23 -30.59 3.07 -23.27
CA ILE A 23 -29.28 3.59 -23.74
C ILE A 23 -28.76 4.74 -22.87
N PHE A 24 -29.62 5.45 -22.14
CA PHE A 24 -29.19 6.61 -21.32
C PHE A 24 -28.77 6.30 -19.88
N LEU A 25 -29.00 5.09 -19.37
CA LEU A 25 -28.73 4.74 -17.97
C LEU A 25 -27.35 4.09 -17.72
N PHE A 26 -26.57 3.77 -18.77
CA PHE A 26 -25.26 3.13 -18.61
C PHE A 26 -24.04 4.09 -18.60
N ALA A 27 -24.27 5.39 -18.79
CA ALA A 27 -23.17 6.37 -18.87
C ALA A 27 -22.69 6.91 -17.51
N PHE A 28 -23.32 6.53 -16.37
CA PHE A 28 -23.05 7.22 -15.09
C PHE A 28 -22.39 6.39 -13.97
N PHE A 29 -21.98 5.13 -14.20
CA PHE A 29 -21.53 4.29 -13.07
C PHE A 29 -20.12 3.68 -13.16
N PHE A 30 -19.26 4.08 -14.08
CA PHE A 30 -17.85 3.62 -14.06
C PHE A 30 -16.87 4.78 -14.20
N GLY A 31 -16.73 5.54 -13.10
CA GLY A 31 -15.57 6.41 -12.86
C GLY A 31 -14.42 5.60 -12.30
N GLY A 32 -13.50 5.10 -13.14
CA GLY A 32 -12.30 4.39 -12.73
C GLY A 32 -11.43 4.01 -13.92
N SER A 33 -10.49 4.85 -14.26
CA SER A 33 -9.21 4.62 -14.98
C SER A 33 -9.03 3.35 -15.82
N LEU A 34 -9.60 3.30 -17.00
CA LEU A 34 -9.17 2.44 -18.12
C LEU A 34 -9.17 3.26 -19.42
N VAL A 35 -8.36 4.32 -19.48
CA VAL A 35 -8.46 5.37 -20.51
C VAL A 35 -7.81 4.98 -21.86
N GLY A 36 -7.16 3.82 -21.99
CA GLY A 36 -6.44 3.47 -23.22
C GLY A 36 -7.18 2.50 -24.16
N PHE A 37 -8.02 1.62 -23.65
CA PHE A 37 -8.72 0.58 -24.46
C PHE A 37 -10.22 0.83 -24.65
N ALA A 38 -10.85 1.63 -23.79
CA ALA A 38 -12.29 1.91 -23.86
C ALA A 38 -12.69 2.85 -24.99
N GLN A 39 -11.76 3.62 -25.55
CA GLN A 39 -12.09 4.64 -26.55
C GLN A 39 -12.34 4.06 -27.94
N SER A 40 -11.63 3.00 -28.37
CA SER A 40 -11.83 2.38 -29.67
C SER A 40 -13.10 1.53 -29.74
N SER A 41 -13.41 0.81 -28.67
CA SER A 41 -14.58 -0.08 -28.60
C SER A 41 -15.91 0.68 -28.49
N ASN A 42 -15.92 1.81 -27.79
CA ASN A 42 -17.11 2.69 -27.76
C ASN A 42 -17.39 3.33 -29.11
N THR A 43 -16.37 3.58 -29.92
CA THR A 43 -16.53 4.13 -31.28
C THR A 43 -17.17 3.13 -32.23
N GLU A 44 -16.85 1.83 -32.11
CA GLU A 44 -17.44 0.78 -32.97
C GLU A 44 -18.92 0.60 -32.67
N LEU A 45 -19.33 0.48 -31.41
CA LEU A 45 -20.74 0.41 -31.04
C LEU A 45 -21.51 1.66 -31.47
N ALA A 46 -20.95 2.85 -31.26
CA ALA A 46 -21.57 4.10 -31.67
C ALA A 46 -21.79 4.15 -33.19
N ASN A 47 -20.83 3.68 -33.97
CA ASN A 47 -20.93 3.59 -35.43
C ASN A 47 -22.02 2.61 -35.87
N ILE A 48 -22.12 1.42 -35.23
CA ILE A 48 -23.17 0.44 -35.55
C ILE A 48 -24.54 1.00 -35.19
N VAL A 49 -24.70 1.65 -34.04
CA VAL A 49 -25.96 2.30 -33.63
C VAL A 49 -26.36 3.40 -34.65
N LYS A 50 -25.40 4.20 -35.12
CA LYS A 50 -25.64 5.21 -36.11
C LYS A 50 -26.09 4.58 -37.45
N GLN A 51 -25.47 3.50 -37.90
CA GLN A 51 -25.89 2.77 -39.10
C GLN A 51 -27.32 2.23 -38.97
N ILE A 52 -27.70 1.72 -37.80
CA ILE A 52 -29.07 1.27 -37.53
C ILE A 52 -30.06 2.45 -37.67
N GLN A 53 -29.73 3.61 -37.05
CA GLN A 53 -30.57 4.80 -37.13
C GLN A 53 -30.73 5.30 -38.60
N GLU A 54 -29.64 5.30 -39.35
CA GLU A 54 -29.65 5.69 -40.78
C GLU A 54 -30.45 4.70 -41.64
N ALA A 55 -30.34 3.39 -41.39
CA ALA A 55 -31.13 2.36 -42.08
C ALA A 55 -32.61 2.53 -41.79
N ILE A 56 -33.01 2.77 -40.56
CA ILE A 56 -34.39 3.05 -40.17
C ILE A 56 -34.92 4.31 -40.85
N ALA A 57 -34.16 5.40 -40.87
CA ALA A 57 -34.56 6.69 -41.43
C ALA A 57 -34.78 6.65 -42.92
N ARG A 58 -34.06 5.79 -43.66
CA ARG A 58 -34.24 5.61 -45.12
C ARG A 58 -35.20 4.50 -45.53
N GLY A 59 -35.86 3.85 -44.57
CA GLY A 59 -36.83 2.76 -44.82
C GLY A 59 -36.13 1.47 -45.31
N GLY A 60 -34.98 1.14 -44.72
CA GLY A 60 -34.19 -0.04 -45.05
C GLY A 60 -34.96 -1.35 -44.89
N SER A 61 -34.52 -2.40 -45.59
CA SER A 61 -35.21 -3.70 -45.57
C SER A 61 -35.14 -4.37 -44.20
N GLU A 62 -36.07 -5.30 -43.92
CA GLU A 62 -36.07 -6.11 -42.69
C GLU A 62 -34.76 -6.92 -42.57
N GLU A 63 -34.22 -7.42 -43.68
CA GLU A 63 -32.93 -8.15 -43.72
C GLU A 63 -31.77 -7.25 -43.31
N GLU A 64 -31.69 -6.02 -43.79
CA GLU A 64 -30.67 -5.04 -43.41
C GLU A 64 -30.73 -4.72 -41.91
N SER A 65 -31.95 -4.52 -41.41
CA SER A 65 -32.18 -4.25 -39.99
C SER A 65 -31.76 -5.42 -39.10
N ALA A 66 -32.07 -6.66 -39.48
CA ALA A 66 -31.70 -7.87 -38.78
C ALA A 66 -30.16 -8.09 -38.79
N GLU A 67 -29.49 -7.82 -39.91
CA GLU A 67 -28.03 -7.92 -39.98
C GLU A 67 -27.34 -6.89 -39.09
N LEU A 68 -27.79 -5.65 -39.05
CA LEU A 68 -27.26 -4.61 -38.20
C LEU A 68 -27.50 -4.90 -36.72
N GLN A 69 -28.66 -5.43 -36.34
CA GLN A 69 -28.96 -5.88 -34.98
C GLN A 69 -28.02 -7.02 -34.57
N LYS A 70 -27.78 -7.99 -35.45
CA LYS A 70 -26.82 -9.07 -35.23
C LYS A 70 -25.40 -8.54 -35.02
N LYS A 71 -24.95 -7.57 -35.84
CA LYS A 71 -23.66 -6.89 -35.66
C LYS A 71 -23.57 -6.18 -34.33
N LEU A 72 -24.64 -5.48 -33.92
CA LEU A 72 -24.70 -4.81 -32.61
C LEU A 72 -24.58 -5.82 -31.47
N PHE A 73 -25.35 -6.90 -31.49
CA PHE A 73 -25.28 -7.96 -30.50
C PHE A 73 -23.89 -8.58 -30.42
N ASN A 74 -23.27 -8.91 -31.56
CA ASN A 74 -21.93 -9.47 -31.61
C ASN A 74 -20.89 -8.51 -31.04
N ALA A 75 -20.98 -7.22 -31.30
CA ALA A 75 -20.09 -6.20 -30.76
C ALA A 75 -20.29 -6.07 -29.23
N GLN A 76 -21.53 -6.09 -28.74
CA GLN A 76 -21.83 -6.07 -27.30
C GLN A 76 -21.25 -7.30 -26.58
N VAL A 77 -21.46 -8.51 -27.11
CA VAL A 77 -20.88 -9.74 -26.56
C VAL A 77 -19.37 -9.68 -26.55
N SER A 78 -18.77 -9.21 -27.65
CA SER A 78 -17.31 -9.04 -27.72
C SER A 78 -16.80 -8.07 -26.63
N GLN A 79 -17.47 -6.95 -26.40
CA GLN A 79 -17.09 -5.99 -25.37
C GLN A 79 -17.31 -6.53 -23.95
N SER A 80 -18.30 -7.40 -23.73
CA SER A 80 -18.58 -7.99 -22.43
C SER A 80 -17.48 -8.93 -21.93
N VAL A 81 -16.57 -9.37 -22.81
CA VAL A 81 -15.42 -10.19 -22.41
C VAL A 81 -14.32 -9.30 -21.86
N GLU A 82 -14.13 -9.39 -20.56
CA GLU A 82 -13.07 -8.72 -19.82
C GLU A 82 -11.88 -9.64 -19.62
N VAL A 83 -10.66 -9.07 -19.66
CA VAL A 83 -9.41 -9.76 -19.38
C VAL A 83 -8.85 -9.20 -18.07
N LYS A 84 -8.67 -10.06 -17.07
CA LYS A 84 -8.10 -9.69 -15.76
C LYS A 84 -6.71 -10.29 -15.62
N VAL A 85 -5.77 -9.51 -15.12
CA VAL A 85 -4.39 -9.92 -14.84
C VAL A 85 -4.18 -9.86 -13.34
N THR A 86 -3.68 -10.94 -12.75
CA THR A 86 -3.43 -11.02 -11.32
C THR A 86 -2.01 -11.56 -11.06
N PRO A 87 -1.12 -10.78 -10.41
CA PRO A 87 -1.34 -9.40 -9.98
C PRO A 87 -1.44 -8.41 -11.16
N GLU A 88 -2.15 -7.30 -10.96
CA GLU A 88 -2.37 -6.26 -12.01
C GLU A 88 -1.07 -5.62 -12.47
N TYR A 89 -0.11 -5.46 -11.54
CA TYR A 89 1.21 -4.87 -11.78
C TYR A 89 2.30 -5.88 -11.35
N PRO A 90 2.60 -6.87 -12.19
CA PRO A 90 3.55 -7.90 -11.82
C PRO A 90 5.00 -7.42 -11.82
N GLY A 91 5.78 -7.96 -10.92
CA GLY A 91 7.23 -7.85 -10.90
C GLY A 91 7.93 -8.80 -11.87
N PRO A 92 9.28 -8.77 -11.93
CA PRO A 92 10.06 -9.72 -12.69
C PRO A 92 10.05 -11.12 -12.06
N ASN A 93 10.09 -12.17 -12.89
CA ASN A 93 10.11 -13.58 -12.47
C ASN A 93 8.95 -13.99 -11.55
N GLU A 94 7.80 -13.35 -11.69
CA GLU A 94 6.59 -13.58 -10.92
C GLU A 94 5.57 -14.40 -11.71
N ASP A 95 4.80 -15.26 -11.02
CA ASP A 95 3.72 -16.01 -11.63
C ASP A 95 2.48 -15.13 -11.74
N VAL A 96 1.95 -15.02 -12.95
CA VAL A 96 0.81 -14.18 -13.30
C VAL A 96 -0.31 -15.06 -13.83
N THR A 97 -1.50 -14.88 -13.30
CA THR A 97 -2.72 -15.52 -13.79
C THR A 97 -3.53 -14.50 -14.60
N ILE A 98 -3.94 -14.91 -15.80
CA ILE A 98 -4.79 -14.13 -16.66
C ILE A 98 -6.12 -14.86 -16.77
N ASP A 99 -7.19 -14.18 -16.38
CA ASP A 99 -8.55 -14.69 -16.38
C ASP A 99 -9.38 -13.93 -17.42
N ILE A 100 -10.26 -14.62 -18.13
CA ILE A 100 -11.30 -13.98 -18.93
C ILE A 100 -12.67 -14.22 -18.30
N VAL A 101 -13.47 -13.16 -18.26
CA VAL A 101 -14.81 -13.17 -17.67
C VAL A 101 -15.80 -12.54 -18.64
N SER A 102 -16.99 -13.11 -18.77
CA SER A 102 -18.11 -12.50 -19.49
C SER A 102 -19.41 -12.77 -18.76
N TYR A 103 -20.32 -11.80 -18.82
CA TYR A 103 -21.68 -11.94 -18.26
C TYR A 103 -22.74 -12.12 -19.38
N GLN A 104 -22.33 -12.03 -20.65
CA GLN A 104 -23.24 -12.11 -21.79
C GLN A 104 -23.09 -13.40 -22.61
N THR A 105 -22.00 -14.14 -22.42
CA THR A 105 -21.79 -15.44 -23.08
C THR A 105 -21.20 -16.45 -22.11
N ASP A 106 -21.57 -17.73 -22.28
CA ASP A 106 -21.06 -18.83 -21.47
C ASP A 106 -19.67 -19.26 -21.95
N LEU A 107 -18.64 -18.75 -21.29
CA LEU A 107 -17.26 -19.08 -21.60
C LEU A 107 -16.89 -20.54 -21.28
N GLN A 108 -17.65 -21.25 -20.42
CA GLN A 108 -17.38 -22.66 -20.14
C GLN A 108 -17.67 -23.55 -21.34
N ARG A 109 -18.60 -23.14 -22.17
CA ARG A 109 -18.98 -23.82 -23.43
C ARG A 109 -18.22 -23.28 -24.65
N ALA A 110 -17.45 -22.21 -24.50
CA ALA A 110 -16.66 -21.63 -25.56
C ALA A 110 -15.32 -22.37 -25.73
N LYS A 111 -14.88 -22.55 -26.97
CA LYS A 111 -13.51 -23.00 -27.26
C LYS A 111 -12.58 -21.79 -27.18
N ILE A 112 -11.60 -21.84 -26.29
CA ILE A 112 -10.68 -20.77 -26.02
C ILE A 112 -9.27 -21.22 -26.36
N THR A 113 -8.53 -20.38 -27.08
CA THR A 113 -7.13 -20.62 -27.45
C THR A 113 -6.28 -19.46 -27.00
N TRP A 114 -5.23 -19.76 -26.25
CA TRP A 114 -4.25 -18.82 -25.73
C TRP A 114 -2.95 -18.96 -26.50
N GLU A 115 -2.43 -17.87 -27.02
CA GLU A 115 -1.21 -17.83 -27.82
C GLU A 115 -0.25 -16.76 -27.32
N SER A 116 1.06 -17.03 -27.40
CA SER A 116 2.11 -16.06 -27.15
C SER A 116 3.25 -16.24 -28.14
N GLY A 117 3.67 -15.16 -28.80
CA GLY A 117 4.74 -15.21 -29.78
C GLY A 117 4.48 -16.18 -30.93
N GLY A 118 3.23 -16.39 -31.34
CA GLY A 118 2.83 -17.34 -32.39
C GLY A 118 2.76 -18.81 -31.94
N LYS A 119 2.99 -19.09 -30.66
CA LYS A 119 2.91 -20.44 -30.09
C LYS A 119 1.64 -20.58 -29.23
N VAL A 120 0.88 -21.64 -29.46
CA VAL A 120 -0.27 -22.00 -28.61
C VAL A 120 0.23 -22.46 -27.26
N LEU A 121 -0.22 -21.80 -26.21
CA LEU A 121 0.05 -22.17 -24.81
C LEU A 121 -0.96 -23.19 -24.29
N SER A 122 -2.24 -22.95 -24.57
CA SER A 122 -3.34 -23.83 -24.24
C SER A 122 -4.52 -23.64 -25.18
N SER A 123 -5.33 -24.68 -25.40
CA SER A 123 -6.56 -24.62 -26.18
C SER A 123 -7.54 -25.66 -25.69
N GLY A 124 -8.81 -25.29 -25.52
CA GLY A 124 -9.86 -26.19 -25.05
C GLY A 124 -11.17 -25.48 -24.76
N PHE A 125 -12.18 -26.25 -24.37
CA PHE A 125 -13.45 -25.70 -23.88
C PHE A 125 -13.31 -25.26 -22.43
N GLY A 126 -13.82 -24.06 -22.10
CA GLY A 126 -13.82 -23.54 -20.74
C GLY A 126 -12.44 -23.20 -20.17
N VAL A 127 -11.39 -23.09 -20.99
CA VAL A 127 -10.03 -22.71 -20.55
C VAL A 127 -9.99 -21.21 -20.33
N VAL A 128 -10.72 -20.74 -19.34
CA VAL A 128 -10.87 -19.31 -19.01
C VAL A 128 -9.67 -18.70 -18.27
N LYS A 129 -8.70 -19.54 -17.85
CA LYS A 129 -7.51 -19.12 -17.10
C LYS A 129 -6.24 -19.58 -17.79
N GLN A 130 -5.24 -18.71 -17.81
CA GLN A 130 -3.88 -19.00 -18.25
C GLN A 130 -2.88 -18.45 -17.27
N SER A 131 -1.98 -19.29 -16.77
CA SER A 131 -0.84 -18.86 -15.97
C SER A 131 0.39 -18.74 -16.84
N ILE A 132 1.16 -17.67 -16.60
CA ILE A 132 2.46 -17.42 -17.22
C ILE A 132 3.43 -16.96 -16.14
N ARG A 133 4.72 -17.12 -16.38
CA ARG A 133 5.77 -16.52 -15.57
C ARG A 133 6.35 -15.32 -16.30
N THR A 134 6.43 -14.18 -15.62
CA THR A 134 7.06 -12.98 -16.17
C THR A 134 8.55 -13.21 -16.36
N LYS A 135 9.14 -12.43 -17.25
CA LYS A 135 10.56 -12.42 -17.53
C LYS A 135 11.27 -11.33 -16.70
N ASN A 136 12.44 -10.89 -17.18
CA ASN A 136 13.18 -9.79 -16.58
C ASN A 136 12.41 -8.47 -16.71
N VAL A 137 12.83 -7.48 -15.92
CA VAL A 137 12.28 -6.11 -15.96
C VAL A 137 12.26 -5.57 -17.40
N GLY A 138 11.11 -5.05 -17.80
CA GLY A 138 10.92 -4.46 -19.13
C GLY A 138 10.72 -5.47 -20.28
N GLU A 139 10.78 -6.77 -20.03
CA GLU A 139 10.54 -7.80 -21.05
C GLU A 139 9.03 -8.10 -21.17
N LYS A 140 8.39 -7.38 -22.08
CA LYS A 140 6.96 -7.49 -22.37
C LYS A 140 6.59 -8.88 -22.88
N ILE A 141 5.54 -9.48 -22.32
CA ILE A 141 4.87 -10.67 -22.82
C ILE A 141 3.52 -10.27 -23.39
N SER A 142 3.26 -10.60 -24.64
CA SER A 142 1.96 -10.38 -25.29
C SER A 142 1.26 -11.70 -25.52
N LEU A 143 -0.01 -11.77 -25.12
CA LEU A 143 -0.86 -12.92 -25.35
C LEU A 143 -2.03 -12.52 -26.26
N ALA A 144 -2.34 -13.38 -27.22
CA ALA A 144 -3.56 -13.33 -28.00
C ALA A 144 -4.52 -14.40 -27.47
N ILE A 145 -5.80 -14.06 -27.36
CA ILE A 145 -6.85 -14.92 -26.84
C ILE A 145 -7.93 -14.99 -27.91
N THR A 146 -8.11 -16.16 -28.50
CA THR A 146 -9.18 -16.40 -29.47
C THR A 146 -10.28 -17.21 -28.81
N ILE A 147 -11.50 -16.71 -28.80
CA ILE A 147 -12.67 -17.30 -28.18
C ILE A 147 -13.68 -17.59 -29.29
N ARG A 148 -14.07 -18.84 -29.43
CA ARG A 148 -15.19 -19.26 -30.28
C ARG A 148 -16.35 -19.62 -29.36
N THR A 149 -17.37 -18.76 -29.30
CA THR A 149 -18.54 -18.98 -28.44
C THR A 149 -19.38 -20.17 -28.95
N TYR A 150 -20.29 -20.63 -28.10
CA TYR A 150 -21.24 -21.71 -28.46
C TYR A 150 -22.13 -21.28 -29.65
N GLU A 151 -22.49 -20.01 -29.71
CA GLU A 151 -23.29 -19.40 -30.79
C GLU A 151 -22.47 -19.25 -32.13
N GLY A 152 -21.21 -19.60 -32.10
CA GLY A 152 -20.31 -19.51 -33.28
C GLY A 152 -19.67 -18.17 -33.49
N LEU A 153 -19.76 -17.24 -32.56
CA LEU A 153 -19.08 -15.94 -32.62
C LEU A 153 -17.58 -16.11 -32.34
N TYR A 154 -16.73 -15.44 -33.11
CA TYR A 154 -15.29 -15.34 -32.91
C TYR A 154 -14.96 -14.01 -32.24
N ILE A 155 -14.32 -14.07 -31.07
CA ILE A 155 -13.86 -12.91 -30.31
C ILE A 155 -12.35 -13.04 -30.16
N THR A 156 -11.61 -11.99 -30.51
CA THR A 156 -10.17 -11.92 -30.27
C THR A 156 -9.88 -10.83 -29.25
N LYS A 157 -9.14 -11.18 -28.20
CA LYS A 157 -8.63 -10.26 -27.19
C LYS A 157 -7.11 -10.34 -27.18
N SER A 158 -6.47 -9.26 -26.79
CA SER A 158 -5.03 -9.25 -26.55
C SER A 158 -4.73 -8.63 -25.19
N VAL A 159 -3.77 -9.17 -24.50
CA VAL A 159 -3.27 -8.64 -23.24
C VAL A 159 -1.75 -8.60 -23.27
N SER A 160 -1.19 -7.54 -22.69
CA SER A 160 0.26 -7.38 -22.58
C SER A 160 0.63 -7.27 -21.10
N VAL A 161 1.54 -8.13 -20.68
CA VAL A 161 2.10 -8.13 -19.33
C VAL A 161 3.52 -7.58 -19.43
N LEU A 162 3.77 -6.47 -18.72
CA LEU A 162 5.07 -5.82 -18.64
C LEU A 162 5.55 -5.84 -17.21
N PRO A 163 6.52 -6.70 -16.85
CA PRO A 163 7.07 -6.74 -15.51
C PRO A 163 7.91 -5.48 -15.26
N LEU A 164 7.56 -4.77 -14.18
CA LEU A 164 8.28 -3.60 -13.70
C LEU A 164 8.71 -3.83 -12.25
N ASP A 165 9.89 -3.34 -11.90
CA ASP A 165 10.40 -3.44 -10.55
C ASP A 165 10.22 -2.11 -9.82
N LEU A 166 9.56 -2.18 -8.66
CA LEU A 166 9.31 -1.03 -7.80
C LEU A 166 9.61 -1.43 -6.36
N GLU A 167 10.75 -1.00 -5.86
CA GLU A 167 11.09 -1.17 -4.46
C GLU A 167 10.58 -0.02 -3.60
N MET A 168 10.32 -0.30 -2.33
CA MET A 168 9.97 0.71 -1.33
C MET A 168 10.89 0.59 -0.13
N GLN A 169 11.34 1.75 0.34
CA GLN A 169 12.12 1.89 1.56
C GLN A 169 11.45 2.90 2.48
N TRP A 170 11.81 2.87 3.75
CA TRP A 170 11.31 3.80 4.74
C TRP A 170 12.39 4.18 5.75
N GLU A 171 12.24 5.36 6.31
CA GLU A 171 13.05 5.91 7.39
C GLU A 171 12.13 6.52 8.45
N ALA A 172 12.30 6.12 9.72
CA ALA A 172 11.55 6.72 10.82
C ALA A 172 12.29 7.95 11.36
N SER A 173 11.55 9.03 11.62
CA SER A 173 12.07 10.25 12.25
C SER A 173 12.17 10.10 13.78
N THR A 174 12.58 8.90 14.24
CA THR A 174 12.79 8.61 15.65
C THR A 174 14.25 8.73 16.03
N TYR A 175 14.49 9.01 17.32
CA TYR A 175 15.82 9.14 17.85
C TYR A 175 16.47 7.79 18.10
N THR A 176 17.73 7.70 17.71
CA THR A 176 18.68 6.64 18.11
C THR A 176 19.97 7.30 18.56
N PRO A 177 20.64 6.84 19.63
CA PRO A 177 21.95 7.35 20.02
C PRO A 177 22.98 7.18 18.92
N PRO A 178 24.01 8.05 18.84
CA PRO A 178 25.00 8.04 17.74
C PRO A 178 25.79 6.73 17.60
N PHE A 179 25.96 5.97 18.67
CA PHE A 179 26.64 4.67 18.66
C PHE A 179 25.75 3.50 18.17
N TYR A 180 24.42 3.72 18.06
CA TYR A 180 23.50 2.68 17.59
C TYR A 180 23.66 2.47 16.09
N ARG A 181 23.99 1.23 15.69
CA ARG A 181 24.22 0.87 14.29
C ARG A 181 23.00 0.26 13.58
N GLY A 182 21.91 0.08 14.32
CA GLY A 182 20.67 -0.44 13.77
C GLY A 182 19.81 0.63 13.09
N LYS A 183 18.71 0.20 12.49
CA LYS A 183 17.72 1.08 11.87
C LYS A 183 16.85 1.73 12.96
N ALA A 184 16.58 3.02 12.85
CA ALA A 184 15.59 3.70 13.67
C ALA A 184 14.21 3.08 13.42
N LEU A 185 13.55 2.59 14.48
CA LEU A 185 12.23 1.96 14.39
C LEU A 185 11.13 2.99 14.66
N PRO A 186 10.01 2.94 13.93
CA PRO A 186 8.90 3.85 14.14
C PRO A 186 8.17 3.53 15.45
N SER A 187 8.05 4.51 16.31
CA SER A 187 7.15 4.48 17.48
C SER A 187 5.74 4.89 17.07
N PRO A 188 4.71 4.61 17.90
CA PRO A 188 3.34 5.03 17.59
C PRO A 188 3.27 6.53 17.29
N ARG A 189 2.61 6.88 16.17
CA ARG A 189 2.46 8.24 15.64
C ARG A 189 3.75 8.98 15.28
N SER A 190 4.91 8.34 15.32
CA SER A 190 6.12 8.97 14.81
C SER A 190 6.04 9.19 13.29
N GLU A 191 6.70 10.25 12.83
CA GLU A 191 6.78 10.54 11.40
C GLU A 191 7.69 9.55 10.68
N ILE A 192 7.28 9.15 9.50
CA ILE A 192 8.00 8.22 8.62
C ILE A 192 8.07 8.81 7.23
N LYS A 193 9.27 8.84 6.67
CA LYS A 193 9.52 9.08 5.26
C LYS A 193 9.51 7.76 4.52
N VAL A 194 8.65 7.61 3.53
CA VAL A 194 8.61 6.48 2.60
C VAL A 194 9.16 6.90 1.26
N VAL A 195 9.95 6.04 0.62
CA VAL A 195 10.64 6.33 -0.65
C VAL A 195 10.36 5.19 -1.62
N ALA A 196 9.98 5.54 -2.85
CA ALA A 196 9.84 4.60 -3.96
C ALA A 196 11.11 4.63 -4.82
N LEU A 197 11.60 3.46 -5.17
CA LEU A 197 12.78 3.23 -5.99
C LEU A 197 12.38 2.44 -7.24
N PRO A 198 11.86 3.10 -8.28
CA PRO A 198 11.48 2.44 -9.51
C PRO A 198 12.72 2.03 -10.32
N ASN A 199 12.72 0.81 -10.82
CA ASN A 199 13.69 0.34 -11.78
C ASN A 199 13.00 0.10 -13.13
N PHE A 200 12.62 1.19 -13.79
CA PHE A 200 11.89 1.18 -15.05
C PHE A 200 12.84 1.37 -16.23
N THR A 201 12.58 0.62 -17.28
CA THR A 201 13.31 0.74 -18.56
C THR A 201 12.35 1.08 -19.69
N ASP A 202 12.79 1.94 -20.59
CA ASP A 202 12.05 2.24 -21.82
C ASP A 202 12.16 1.10 -22.85
N ALA A 203 11.53 1.29 -24.02
CA ALA A 203 11.56 0.32 -25.13
C ALA A 203 12.99 0.03 -25.64
N ASN A 204 13.94 0.94 -25.43
CA ASN A 204 15.35 0.82 -25.80
C ASN A 204 16.20 0.20 -24.69
N LYS A 205 15.58 -0.31 -23.63
CA LYS A 205 16.23 -0.84 -22.40
C LYS A 205 17.06 0.20 -21.63
N LYS A 206 16.84 1.48 -21.87
CA LYS A 206 17.45 2.56 -21.11
C LYS A 206 16.64 2.83 -19.84
N ARG A 207 17.32 3.00 -18.71
CA ARG A 207 16.66 3.36 -17.45
C ARG A 207 15.97 4.71 -17.55
N VAL A 208 14.72 4.76 -17.12
CA VAL A 208 13.93 6.00 -17.02
C VAL A 208 14.35 6.72 -15.73
N SER A 209 14.56 8.03 -15.83
CA SER A 209 14.90 8.84 -14.66
C SER A 209 13.70 8.99 -13.74
N ASP A 210 13.93 8.91 -12.42
CA ASP A 210 12.90 9.10 -11.39
C ASP A 210 12.19 10.45 -11.52
N LYS A 211 12.88 11.48 -12.05
CA LYS A 211 12.33 12.82 -12.28
C LYS A 211 11.31 12.87 -13.41
N ASP A 212 11.35 11.91 -14.33
CA ASP A 212 10.47 11.83 -15.49
C ASP A 212 9.23 10.95 -15.22
N LEU A 213 9.14 10.41 -14.00
CA LEU A 213 8.02 9.60 -13.55
C LEU A 213 7.05 10.40 -12.69
N VAL A 214 5.78 10.06 -12.78
CA VAL A 214 4.70 10.60 -11.95
C VAL A 214 4.44 9.64 -10.81
N TYR A 215 4.38 10.16 -9.61
CA TYR A 215 4.10 9.40 -8.39
C TYR A 215 2.77 9.83 -7.79
N VAL A 216 2.02 8.89 -7.26
CA VAL A 216 0.82 9.15 -6.46
C VAL A 216 0.88 8.28 -5.22
N TRP A 217 1.06 8.92 -4.08
CA TRP A 217 1.11 8.28 -2.78
C TRP A 217 -0.24 8.39 -2.07
N ARG A 218 -0.73 7.29 -1.53
CA ARG A 218 -2.03 7.25 -0.83
C ARG A 218 -1.91 6.56 0.52
N ALA A 219 -2.58 7.12 1.51
CA ALA A 219 -2.85 6.46 2.78
C ALA A 219 -3.97 5.42 2.64
N GLN A 220 -4.16 4.61 3.67
CA GLN A 220 -5.19 3.54 3.72
C GLN A 220 -6.61 4.02 3.36
N ASN A 221 -6.98 5.23 3.78
CA ASN A 221 -8.29 5.83 3.52
C ASN A 221 -8.40 6.50 2.14
N GLY A 222 -7.41 6.33 1.26
CA GLY A 222 -7.35 6.95 -0.05
C GLY A 222 -6.82 8.39 -0.08
N THR A 223 -6.54 9.00 1.07
CA THR A 223 -5.97 10.35 1.15
C THR A 223 -4.63 10.41 0.42
N ILE A 224 -4.45 11.42 -0.43
CA ILE A 224 -3.20 11.65 -1.14
C ILE A 224 -2.19 12.26 -0.17
N LEU A 225 -1.08 11.53 0.06
CA LEU A 225 0.04 11.98 0.89
C LEU A 225 1.00 12.86 0.12
N ASN A 226 1.28 12.52 -1.14
CA ASN A 226 2.10 13.29 -2.06
C ASN A 226 1.77 12.88 -3.50
N GLN A 227 1.94 13.80 -4.47
CA GLN A 227 1.79 13.48 -5.89
C GLN A 227 2.57 14.45 -6.78
N GLY A 228 2.93 13.97 -7.97
CA GLY A 228 3.54 14.76 -9.03
C GLY A 228 4.80 14.14 -9.62
N TYR A 229 5.46 14.92 -10.50
CA TYR A 229 6.71 14.53 -11.15
C TYR A 229 7.87 14.47 -10.17
N GLY A 230 8.64 13.40 -10.20
CA GLY A 230 9.81 13.23 -9.38
C GLY A 230 9.52 13.19 -7.87
N LYS A 231 8.25 13.09 -7.47
CA LYS A 231 7.84 13.00 -6.07
C LYS A 231 7.99 11.57 -5.54
N ASN A 232 9.20 11.05 -5.59
CA ASN A 232 9.53 9.68 -5.24
C ASN A 232 9.48 9.39 -3.72
N PHE A 233 9.04 10.34 -2.89
CA PHE A 233 8.85 10.14 -1.46
C PHE A 233 7.56 10.78 -0.94
N ALA A 234 7.11 10.29 0.21
CA ALA A 234 6.02 10.89 0.98
C ALA A 234 6.31 10.79 2.49
N TYR A 235 5.65 11.63 3.26
CA TYR A 235 5.62 11.53 4.71
C TYR A 235 4.28 10.97 5.18
N THR A 236 4.33 10.15 6.20
CA THR A 236 3.16 9.57 6.86
C THR A 236 3.46 9.36 8.35
N LEU A 237 2.45 9.01 9.12
CA LEU A 237 2.61 8.67 10.52
C LEU A 237 2.57 7.15 10.71
N ALA A 238 3.33 6.64 11.65
CA ALA A 238 3.21 5.27 12.14
C ALA A 238 1.80 5.01 12.72
N PRO A 239 1.34 3.76 12.79
CA PRO A 239 0.10 3.40 13.48
C PRO A 239 0.10 3.88 14.93
N ASP A 240 -1.11 4.07 15.51
CA ASP A 240 -1.29 4.56 16.86
C ASP A 240 -0.95 3.51 17.93
N GLY A 241 -1.00 2.21 17.60
CA GLY A 241 -0.73 1.11 18.52
C GLY A 241 0.53 0.33 18.14
N VAL A 242 1.24 -0.17 19.16
CA VAL A 242 2.42 -1.02 18.99
C VAL A 242 2.03 -2.34 18.31
N GLY A 243 2.82 -2.75 17.32
CA GLY A 243 2.57 -3.96 16.52
C GLY A 243 1.46 -3.81 15.48
N PHE A 244 0.76 -2.66 15.42
CA PHE A 244 -0.22 -2.41 14.38
C PHE A 244 0.47 -2.06 13.07
N GLU A 245 -0.21 -2.36 11.96
CA GLU A 245 0.27 -2.07 10.62
C GLU A 245 -0.60 -1.02 9.94
N ARG A 246 0.03 -0.14 9.18
CA ARG A 246 -0.63 0.86 8.34
C ARG A 246 -0.13 0.73 6.91
N PRO A 247 -1.01 0.44 5.94
CA PRO A 247 -0.61 0.39 4.55
C PRO A 247 -0.41 1.79 3.97
N VAL A 248 0.61 1.88 3.11
CA VAL A 248 0.88 3.02 2.23
C VAL A 248 0.96 2.49 0.82
N ASP A 249 0.19 3.06 -0.08
CA ASP A 249 0.20 2.72 -1.50
C ASP A 249 0.99 3.76 -2.28
N VAL A 250 1.81 3.31 -3.22
CA VAL A 250 2.40 4.16 -4.24
C VAL A 250 2.07 3.61 -5.62
N GLU A 251 1.69 4.51 -6.50
CA GLU A 251 1.55 4.27 -7.92
C GLU A 251 2.57 5.13 -8.65
N VAL A 252 3.33 4.51 -9.54
CA VAL A 252 4.36 5.16 -10.34
C VAL A 252 4.08 4.91 -11.81
N SER A 253 4.06 5.97 -12.61
CA SER A 253 3.79 5.87 -14.04
C SER A 253 4.65 6.81 -14.88
N SER A 254 4.90 6.41 -16.14
CA SER A 254 5.39 7.33 -17.16
C SER A 254 4.27 8.25 -17.64
N LEU A 255 4.61 9.37 -18.27
CA LEU A 255 3.66 10.35 -18.81
C LEU A 255 2.60 9.75 -19.71
N ASN A 256 3.00 8.84 -20.58
CA ASN A 256 2.14 8.17 -21.55
C ASN A 256 1.45 6.92 -20.95
N ASN A 257 1.58 6.68 -19.64
CA ASN A 257 1.10 5.47 -18.96
C ASN A 257 1.56 4.13 -19.55
N ALA A 258 2.58 4.13 -20.42
CA ALA A 258 3.12 2.90 -20.98
C ALA A 258 3.88 2.07 -19.94
N LEU A 259 4.48 2.74 -18.95
CA LEU A 259 5.10 2.13 -17.76
C LEU A 259 4.24 2.50 -16.57
N ARG A 260 3.76 1.52 -15.84
CA ARG A 260 2.94 1.72 -14.64
C ARG A 260 3.15 0.58 -13.67
N ALA A 261 3.46 0.90 -12.43
CA ALA A 261 3.56 -0.05 -11.33
C ALA A 261 2.85 0.51 -10.10
N LYS A 262 2.34 -0.40 -9.29
CA LYS A 262 1.72 -0.06 -8.00
C LYS A 262 2.27 -0.99 -6.94
N LYS A 263 2.58 -0.45 -5.78
CA LYS A 263 3.04 -1.25 -4.66
C LYS A 263 2.39 -0.77 -3.37
N ARG A 264 2.03 -1.74 -2.54
CA ARG A 264 1.57 -1.54 -1.17
C ARG A 264 2.67 -1.93 -0.22
N PHE A 265 2.90 -1.11 0.76
CA PHE A 265 3.87 -1.32 1.82
C PHE A 265 3.19 -1.16 3.18
N PHE A 266 3.52 -2.02 4.14
CA PHE A 266 2.97 -1.97 5.49
C PHE A 266 4.03 -1.41 6.45
N ILE A 267 3.64 -0.40 7.20
CA ILE A 267 4.45 0.22 8.25
C ILE A 267 3.97 -0.32 9.58
N THR A 268 4.89 -0.95 10.32
CA THR A 268 4.62 -1.47 11.67
C THR A 268 5.22 -0.53 12.71
N SER A 269 4.48 -0.24 13.78
CA SER A 269 4.99 0.55 14.91
C SER A 269 5.57 -0.35 16.00
N PHE A 270 6.59 0.15 16.70
CA PHE A 270 7.32 -0.53 17.76
C PHE A 270 7.30 0.29 19.04
N SER A 271 7.42 -0.39 20.18
CA SER A 271 7.56 0.32 21.45
C SER A 271 8.87 1.10 21.49
N PRO A 272 8.84 2.38 21.88
CA PRO A 272 10.05 3.05 22.31
C PRO A 272 10.64 2.33 23.52
N MET A 273 11.95 2.46 23.73
CA MET A 273 12.64 1.79 24.83
C MET A 273 13.63 2.72 25.52
N ILE A 274 14.02 2.35 26.73
CA ILE A 274 15.04 3.03 27.51
C ILE A 274 16.20 2.06 27.72
N GLN A 275 17.41 2.53 27.46
CA GLN A 275 18.64 1.86 27.91
C GLN A 275 19.32 2.74 28.96
N LEU A 276 19.86 2.09 29.99
CA LEU A 276 20.55 2.75 31.07
C LEU A 276 22.05 2.50 30.96
N TYR A 277 22.81 3.55 31.15
CA TYR A 277 24.28 3.54 31.07
C TYR A 277 24.88 4.19 32.31
N GLU A 278 26.05 3.73 32.71
CA GLU A 278 26.84 4.41 33.75
C GLU A 278 27.38 5.74 33.17
N ASP A 279 27.25 6.83 33.95
CA ASP A 279 27.86 8.12 33.65
C ASP A 279 29.08 8.30 34.55
N ASN A 280 30.19 7.71 34.14
CA ASN A 280 31.41 7.66 34.92
C ASN A 280 32.07 9.05 35.00
N PRO A 281 32.41 9.60 36.17
CA PRO A 281 32.97 10.93 36.30
C PRO A 281 34.30 11.15 35.55
N LEU A 282 35.05 10.08 35.31
CA LEU A 282 36.35 10.14 34.65
C LEU A 282 36.29 9.78 33.18
N LEU A 283 35.43 8.84 32.80
CA LEU A 283 35.34 8.28 31.46
C LEU A 283 34.15 8.89 30.66
N GLY A 284 33.25 9.61 31.33
CA GLY A 284 31.97 10.01 30.75
C GLY A 284 30.99 8.83 30.67
N ILE A 285 30.03 8.91 29.75
CA ILE A 285 29.01 7.87 29.60
C ILE A 285 29.63 6.61 28.99
N VAL A 286 29.49 5.50 29.69
CA VAL A 286 30.05 4.19 29.29
C VAL A 286 29.06 3.49 28.35
N TYR A 287 29.12 3.79 27.03
CA TYR A 287 28.16 3.27 26.04
C TYR A 287 28.47 1.87 25.52
N ASP A 288 29.60 1.27 25.92
CA ASP A 288 30.00 -0.08 25.48
C ASP A 288 29.14 -1.18 26.12
N GLN A 289 28.52 -0.89 27.29
CA GLN A 289 27.61 -1.82 27.96
C GLN A 289 26.46 -1.10 28.67
N THR A 290 25.27 -1.71 28.59
CA THR A 290 24.11 -1.24 29.34
C THR A 290 24.18 -1.71 30.80
N LEU A 291 23.61 -0.93 31.71
CA LEU A 291 23.46 -1.36 33.08
C LEU A 291 22.63 -2.66 33.17
N LYS A 292 23.09 -3.59 33.95
CA LYS A 292 22.41 -4.85 34.26
C LYS A 292 21.16 -4.58 35.10
N GLN A 293 20.28 -5.55 35.19
CA GLN A 293 19.09 -5.49 36.03
C GLN A 293 19.44 -5.36 37.52
N GLU A 294 20.61 -5.81 37.90
CA GLU A 294 21.19 -5.68 39.26
C GLU A 294 22.64 -5.21 39.12
N VAL A 295 22.98 -4.17 39.86
CA VAL A 295 24.31 -3.56 39.92
C VAL A 295 24.78 -3.57 41.37
N VAL A 296 25.95 -4.17 41.59
CA VAL A 296 26.60 -4.15 42.92
C VAL A 296 27.65 -3.06 42.91
N LEU A 297 27.49 -2.10 43.79
CA LEU A 297 28.43 -0.98 43.95
C LEU A 297 29.42 -1.22 45.08
N LEU A 298 30.66 -0.87 44.79
CA LEU A 298 31.72 -0.79 45.79
C LEU A 298 31.83 0.62 46.40
N ASN A 299 31.21 1.60 45.74
CA ASN A 299 31.19 3.01 46.13
C ASN A 299 29.81 3.40 46.67
N ASP A 300 29.74 4.53 47.36
CA ASP A 300 28.49 5.04 47.96
C ASP A 300 27.54 5.69 46.98
N GLU A 301 27.93 5.85 45.69
CA GLU A 301 27.13 6.49 44.68
C GLU A 301 27.31 5.89 43.27
N ILE A 302 26.33 6.04 42.42
CA ILE A 302 26.35 5.77 40.98
C ILE A 302 25.66 6.87 40.22
N ALA A 303 26.32 7.40 39.20
CA ALA A 303 25.69 8.26 38.21
C ALA A 303 25.17 7.41 37.04
N VAL A 304 23.92 7.62 36.68
CA VAL A 304 23.21 6.84 35.63
C VAL A 304 22.58 7.78 34.64
N ARG A 305 22.68 7.42 33.36
CA ARG A 305 22.03 8.10 32.26
C ARG A 305 21.03 7.18 31.60
N GLY A 306 19.79 7.70 31.38
CA GLY A 306 18.76 7.05 30.60
C GLY A 306 18.77 7.56 29.14
N GLU A 307 19.08 6.67 28.21
CA GLU A 307 19.02 6.98 26.77
C GLU A 307 17.70 6.50 26.19
N PRO A 308 16.89 7.41 25.60
CA PRO A 308 15.67 7.07 24.91
C PRO A 308 15.98 6.51 23.51
N PHE A 309 15.42 5.37 23.17
CA PHE A 309 15.49 4.81 21.81
C PHE A 309 14.11 4.86 21.19
N PHE A 310 14.07 5.27 19.94
CA PHE A 310 12.85 5.27 19.10
C PHE A 310 11.75 6.23 19.56
N PHE A 311 12.04 7.17 20.43
CA PHE A 311 11.17 8.34 20.65
C PHE A 311 11.29 9.31 19.48
N SER A 312 10.25 10.09 19.20
CA SER A 312 10.28 11.12 18.17
C SER A 312 11.45 12.07 18.33
N ARG A 313 12.31 12.18 17.31
CA ARG A 313 13.53 12.98 17.37
C ARG A 313 13.24 14.46 17.60
N ALA A 314 12.26 15.01 16.88
CA ALA A 314 11.89 16.42 17.01
C ALA A 314 11.48 16.80 18.45
N GLN A 315 10.70 15.92 19.11
CA GLN A 315 10.24 16.15 20.48
C GLN A 315 11.38 16.01 21.50
N LYS A 316 12.29 15.06 21.27
CA LYS A 316 13.50 14.93 22.10
C LYS A 316 14.36 16.20 21.98
N ASP A 317 14.65 16.65 20.75
CA ASP A 317 15.55 17.77 20.49
C ASP A 317 14.96 19.11 20.95
N THR A 318 13.65 19.23 21.07
CA THR A 318 12.94 20.40 21.61
C THR A 318 12.62 20.30 23.10
N GLY A 319 13.15 19.28 23.81
CA GLY A 319 12.97 19.12 25.26
C GLY A 319 11.54 18.75 25.67
N LYS A 320 10.79 18.05 24.80
CA LYS A 320 9.42 17.61 25.09
C LYS A 320 9.34 16.21 25.68
N LEU A 321 10.48 15.58 25.98
CA LEU A 321 10.53 14.35 26.75
C LEU A 321 10.68 14.68 28.23
N THR A 322 9.88 14.04 29.08
CA THR A 322 10.03 14.10 30.55
C THR A 322 10.67 12.83 31.07
N TYR A 323 11.58 12.99 32.01
CA TYR A 323 12.33 11.92 32.64
C TYR A 323 11.92 11.85 34.13
N GLN A 324 11.17 10.84 34.53
CA GLN A 324 10.71 10.68 35.88
C GLN A 324 11.53 9.58 36.55
N TRP A 325 12.50 9.98 37.37
CA TRP A 325 13.29 9.09 38.20
C TRP A 325 12.59 8.83 39.53
N ALA A 326 12.70 7.62 40.03
CA ALA A 326 12.25 7.28 41.35
C ALA A 326 13.23 6.31 42.02
N GLN A 327 13.46 6.48 43.32
CA GLN A 327 14.21 5.58 44.18
C GLN A 327 13.25 5.02 45.24
N ASN A 328 13.11 3.70 45.31
CA ASN A 328 12.19 3.01 46.21
C ASN A 328 10.75 3.58 46.16
N GLY A 329 10.29 3.96 44.92
CA GLY A 329 8.98 4.54 44.68
C GLY A 329 8.85 6.04 44.99
N LYS A 330 9.85 6.69 45.59
CA LYS A 330 9.87 8.15 45.80
C LYS A 330 10.50 8.84 44.59
N ARG A 331 9.86 9.90 44.07
CA ARG A 331 10.44 10.71 42.96
C ARG A 331 11.71 11.39 43.42
N VAL A 332 12.72 11.38 42.55
CA VAL A 332 14.03 12.00 42.76
C VAL A 332 14.48 12.73 41.49
N GLY A 333 15.31 13.76 41.66
CA GLY A 333 15.87 14.51 40.54
C GLY A 333 14.87 15.42 39.84
N ASN A 334 15.29 15.93 38.68
CA ASN A 334 14.56 16.90 37.85
C ASN A 334 13.96 16.20 36.61
N GLU A 335 12.72 16.52 36.25
CA GLU A 335 12.00 15.85 35.14
C GLU A 335 12.58 16.15 33.75
N THR A 336 13.51 17.09 33.62
CA THR A 336 14.16 17.44 32.35
C THR A 336 15.52 16.77 32.14
N GLU A 337 16.03 16.10 33.18
CA GLU A 337 17.39 15.54 33.18
C GLU A 337 17.39 14.05 32.87
N SER A 338 18.09 13.67 31.78
CA SER A 338 18.26 12.27 31.41
C SER A 338 19.23 11.49 32.30
N GLY A 339 20.03 12.17 33.11
CA GLY A 339 20.98 11.60 34.06
C GLY A 339 20.70 11.98 35.50
N ILE A 340 21.08 11.11 36.43
CA ILE A 340 20.93 11.33 37.87
C ILE A 340 22.01 10.57 38.62
N ILE A 341 22.37 11.09 39.83
CA ILE A 341 23.28 10.44 40.75
C ILE A 341 22.46 9.86 41.89
N PHE A 342 22.58 8.56 42.11
CA PHE A 342 21.98 7.87 43.26
C PHE A 342 23.04 7.65 44.32
N ARG A 343 22.71 7.97 45.58
CA ARG A 343 23.55 7.75 46.75
C ARG A 343 22.88 6.76 47.67
N GLN A 344 23.69 6.06 48.47
CA GLN A 344 23.20 5.20 49.52
C GLN A 344 22.43 6.06 50.54
N GLU A 345 21.15 5.77 50.80
CA GLU A 345 20.43 6.30 51.94
C GLU A 345 20.94 5.56 53.17
N VAL A 346 21.71 6.23 54.00
CA VAL A 346 22.20 5.67 55.27
C VAL A 346 21.13 5.86 56.33
N ASP A 347 20.16 4.96 56.39
CA ASP A 347 19.31 4.83 57.57
C ASP A 347 20.08 4.08 58.65
N GLN A 348 20.40 4.79 59.72
CA GLN A 348 21.26 4.28 60.83
C GLN A 348 20.62 3.13 61.63
N GLU A 349 19.38 2.74 61.42
CA GLU A 349 18.63 1.78 62.26
C GLU A 349 18.16 0.50 61.55
N SER A 350 18.34 0.31 60.24
CA SER A 350 17.88 -0.92 59.56
C SER A 350 19.04 -1.82 59.16
N GLU A 351 19.12 -3.01 59.76
CA GLU A 351 19.87 -4.17 59.21
C GLU A 351 19.30 -4.69 57.92
N ALA A 352 18.26 -4.03 57.34
CA ALA A 352 17.56 -4.43 56.15
C ALA A 352 18.35 -4.09 54.91
N ASP A 353 18.35 -5.06 54.00
CA ASP A 353 18.85 -5.14 52.65
C ASP A 353 19.35 -3.80 52.03
N ASN A 354 20.68 -3.68 51.87
CA ASN A 354 21.35 -2.51 51.29
C ASN A 354 21.06 -2.36 49.79
N SER A 355 19.81 -2.60 49.39
CA SER A 355 19.40 -2.50 47.99
C SER A 355 18.38 -1.36 47.80
N SER A 356 18.52 -0.65 46.70
CA SER A 356 17.55 0.36 46.25
C SER A 356 17.05 0.01 44.86
N ARG A 357 15.73 0.02 44.69
CA ARG A 357 15.11 -0.07 43.38
C ARG A 357 15.06 1.31 42.76
N ILE A 358 15.59 1.39 41.56
CA ILE A 358 15.60 2.60 40.74
C ILE A 358 14.68 2.40 39.55
N ASP A 359 13.77 3.33 39.32
CA ASP A 359 12.83 3.33 38.23
C ASP A 359 13.02 4.61 37.40
N LEU A 360 13.05 4.47 36.06
CA LEU A 360 12.98 5.58 35.11
C LEU A 360 11.77 5.40 34.21
N SER A 361 10.94 6.44 34.11
CA SER A 361 9.87 6.55 33.14
C SER A 361 10.13 7.74 32.22
N ILE A 362 10.14 7.53 30.91
CA ILE A 362 10.23 8.60 29.92
C ILE A 362 8.90 8.69 29.19
N LYS A 363 8.36 9.91 29.06
CA LYS A 363 7.10 10.20 28.37
C LYS A 363 7.30 11.37 27.40
N ASN A 364 6.63 11.31 26.25
CA ASN A 364 6.54 12.40 25.32
C ASN A 364 5.30 13.25 25.64
N LEU A 365 5.50 14.56 25.90
CA LEU A 365 4.41 15.49 26.25
C LEU A 365 3.45 15.75 25.09
N GLU A 366 3.93 15.64 23.86
CA GLU A 366 3.14 15.91 22.64
C GLU A 366 2.57 14.63 22.01
N ASN A 367 3.08 13.45 22.40
CA ASN A 367 2.62 12.17 21.89
C ASN A 367 2.40 11.17 23.04
N VAL A 368 1.18 11.08 23.51
CA VAL A 368 0.79 10.21 24.64
C VAL A 368 1.02 8.71 24.38
N PHE A 369 1.21 8.31 23.13
CA PHE A 369 1.50 6.92 22.75
C PHE A 369 3.00 6.58 22.83
N GLU A 370 3.87 7.59 23.03
CA GLU A 370 5.30 7.39 23.21
C GLU A 370 5.63 7.47 24.71
N GLY A 371 5.80 6.31 25.30
CA GLY A 371 6.26 6.17 26.68
C GLY A 371 7.01 4.86 26.87
N ALA A 372 7.99 4.87 27.76
CA ALA A 372 8.74 3.69 28.16
C ALA A 372 9.12 3.78 29.64
N ALA A 373 9.32 2.62 30.26
CA ALA A 373 9.84 2.54 31.62
C ALA A 373 10.92 1.46 31.72
N ARG A 374 11.89 1.71 32.57
CA ARG A 374 12.98 0.77 32.88
C ARG A 374 13.28 0.82 34.34
N SER A 375 13.57 -0.34 34.96
CA SER A 375 13.99 -0.42 36.35
C SER A 375 15.24 -1.28 36.51
N PHE A 376 16.00 -1.02 37.58
CA PHE A 376 17.14 -1.82 37.99
C PHE A 376 17.27 -1.73 39.52
N VAL A 377 18.05 -2.62 40.10
CA VAL A 377 18.34 -2.67 41.52
C VAL A 377 19.82 -2.34 41.76
N VAL A 378 20.09 -1.44 42.66
CA VAL A 378 21.43 -1.12 43.12
C VAL A 378 21.63 -1.77 44.49
N ARG A 379 22.68 -2.57 44.65
CA ARG A 379 23.14 -3.09 45.95
C ARG A 379 24.43 -2.42 46.35
N PHE A 380 24.42 -1.80 47.50
CA PHE A 380 25.60 -1.18 48.09
C PHE A 380 26.33 -2.21 48.95
N ASN A 381 27.56 -2.51 48.61
CA ASN A 381 28.38 -3.46 49.40
C ASN A 381 28.99 -2.71 50.60
N LYS A 382 28.59 -3.05 51.83
CA LYS A 382 29.26 -2.56 53.02
C LYS A 382 30.64 -3.21 53.08
N THR A 383 31.65 -2.61 52.49
CA THR A 383 33.03 -2.87 52.91
C THR A 383 33.19 -2.22 54.29
N GLN A 384 33.15 -3.01 55.35
CA GLN A 384 33.66 -2.53 56.66
C GLN A 384 35.14 -2.13 56.42
N PRO A 385 35.55 -0.92 56.78
CA PRO A 385 36.97 -0.62 56.83
C PRO A 385 37.62 -1.56 57.85
N SER A 386 38.44 -2.49 57.36
CA SER A 386 39.34 -3.22 58.21
C SER A 386 40.40 -2.23 58.67
N PHE A 387 40.33 -1.83 59.92
CA PHE A 387 41.41 -1.16 60.61
C PHE A 387 42.44 -2.16 61.05
#